data_11725ab2bf1518c2977ea2ea372a498a
#
_entry.id   11725ab2bf1518c2977ea2ea372a498a
#
_cell.length_a   1.000
_cell.length_b   1.000
_cell.length_c   1.000
_cell.angle_alpha   90.00
_cell.angle_beta   90.00
_cell.angle_gamma   90.00
#
_symmetry.space_group_name_H-M   'P 1'
#
loop_
_entity.id
_entity.type
_entity.pdbx_description
1 polymer ?
#
loop_
_entity_poly.entity_id
_entity_poly.type
_entity_poly.pdbx_seq_one_letter_code
_entity_poly.pdbx_strand_id
1 'polypeptide(L)'
;DYYQIELEDFNGICGKKDIYLIEDNTIELIKLDNDGKALQFIKNCLNKDELLLSKKDLNDFNKYLFNDIKKYFDINGVNFSDSKTEAEAEVLTLYGDIDEYEQVKLYLECKQNNQIFYSFDHDGFNTSMDFDLIENYLKEISDVIDYNEHCVYLNLDNEKTYQFLNQGLPFLANYCEIMVSDALRKIGQKSQFSITVGVSIENDLLAIDIDSIDIPSQELTDVLNAYRRKKKFHRLKSGKLLYLESDELEELDNLMNDYHLSANMIEDGHLDMNVYRAFSIDNKADNSNHLVFNRSDVFKNVIDNFKNTKKQTFALSNHYQKILRDYQKFGYQWLRLITSYGFGGVLADDMGLGKTLQIIALLNECRDVNKTSLVVCPSSLLLNWHDEICRFSPNLKCKCVHGNLTKRKKAISAFDEADVLITTYDYMRRDYKLYEDYEFEFVILDEAQYIKNPKTKNASAVKSLNSKHRFALTGTPIENSLAELWSIFDFLMPDYLFNYHYFQGTYETPIVK
;
A
#
# COMPACT_ATOMS: atom_id res chain seq x y z
N ASP A 1 37.55 48.89 -16.04
CA ASP A 1 37.98 48.58 -17.41
C ASP A 1 37.02 47.50 -17.94
N TYR A 2 36.45 47.79 -19.14
CA TYR A 2 35.61 46.81 -19.87
C TYR A 2 36.27 46.51 -21.19
N TYR A 3 36.09 45.26 -21.65
CA TYR A 3 36.49 44.82 -22.97
C TYR A 3 35.25 44.76 -23.85
N GLN A 4 35.34 45.34 -25.03
CA GLN A 4 34.25 45.38 -26.02
C GLN A 4 34.54 44.26 -27.04
N ILE A 5 33.57 43.41 -27.26
CA ILE A 5 33.55 42.42 -28.32
C ILE A 5 32.54 42.89 -29.35
N GLU A 6 33.01 43.20 -30.57
CA GLU A 6 32.16 43.50 -31.70
C GLU A 6 31.59 42.20 -32.27
N LEU A 7 30.31 42.18 -32.56
CA LEU A 7 29.61 41.03 -33.09
C LEU A 7 29.20 41.35 -34.53
N GLU A 8 30.08 41.02 -35.47
CA GLU A 8 29.79 41.20 -36.90
C GLU A 8 28.86 40.09 -37.40
N ASP A 9 27.81 40.46 -38.10
CA ASP A 9 26.82 39.57 -38.75
C ASP A 9 26.13 38.56 -37.83
N PHE A 10 25.99 38.91 -36.55
CA PHE A 10 25.42 38.03 -35.52
C PHE A 10 23.88 38.16 -35.44
N ASN A 11 23.23 38.19 -36.62
CA ASN A 11 21.78 38.25 -36.72
C ASN A 11 21.17 36.84 -36.87
N GLY A 12 20.14 36.53 -36.08
CA GLY A 12 19.55 35.19 -36.15
C GLY A 12 18.32 34.99 -35.33
N ILE A 13 17.74 33.80 -35.44
CA ILE A 13 16.55 33.37 -34.72
C ILE A 13 16.92 32.15 -33.90
N CYS A 14 16.54 32.17 -32.62
CA CYS A 14 16.76 31.10 -31.71
C CYS A 14 15.55 30.15 -31.68
N GLY A 15 15.73 28.92 -32.11
CA GLY A 15 14.79 27.82 -31.87
C GLY A 15 14.90 27.23 -30.46
N LYS A 16 14.14 26.19 -30.16
CA LYS A 16 14.20 25.52 -28.85
C LYS A 16 15.54 24.79 -28.62
N LYS A 17 16.14 24.25 -29.68
CA LYS A 17 17.38 23.45 -29.63
C LYS A 17 18.44 23.90 -30.62
N ASP A 18 18.08 24.68 -31.61
CA ASP A 18 18.96 25.07 -32.73
C ASP A 18 18.95 26.60 -32.89
N ILE A 19 20.04 27.13 -33.48
CA ILE A 19 20.17 28.56 -33.82
C ILE A 19 20.22 28.68 -35.34
N TYR A 20 19.51 29.65 -35.88
CA TYR A 20 19.49 29.99 -37.30
C TYR A 20 20.14 31.35 -37.45
N LEU A 21 21.32 31.43 -38.03
CA LEU A 21 21.94 32.71 -38.44
C LEU A 21 21.39 33.15 -39.80
N ILE A 22 21.21 34.44 -39.92
CA ILE A 22 20.69 35.05 -41.15
C ILE A 22 21.76 35.97 -41.71
N GLU A 23 22.38 35.55 -42.82
CA GLU A 23 23.33 36.37 -43.59
C GLU A 23 22.74 36.67 -44.98
N ASP A 24 22.67 37.92 -45.33
CA ASP A 24 22.22 38.47 -46.63
C ASP A 24 20.97 37.81 -47.25
N ASN A 25 21.02 36.62 -47.71
CA ASN A 25 19.88 35.88 -48.29
C ASN A 25 19.97 34.38 -47.94
N THR A 26 20.79 33.99 -46.99
CA THR A 26 20.98 32.61 -46.56
C THR A 26 20.63 32.44 -45.09
N ILE A 27 20.07 31.28 -44.75
CA ILE A 27 19.82 30.90 -43.36
C ILE A 27 20.71 29.69 -43.08
N GLU A 28 21.63 29.87 -42.17
CA GLU A 28 22.53 28.80 -41.74
C GLU A 28 22.07 28.19 -40.42
N LEU A 29 21.99 26.86 -40.36
CA LEU A 29 21.58 26.14 -39.16
C LEU A 29 22.82 25.73 -38.35
N ILE A 30 23.00 26.31 -37.18
CA ILE A 30 24.01 25.86 -36.21
C ILE A 30 23.39 24.84 -35.27
N LYS A 31 23.82 23.57 -35.40
CA LYS A 31 23.52 22.51 -34.44
C LYS A 31 24.52 22.56 -33.30
N LEU A 32 24.05 22.91 -32.11
CA LEU A 32 24.88 22.89 -30.91
C LEU A 32 24.78 21.50 -30.26
N ASP A 33 25.91 20.87 -30.07
CA ASP A 33 25.97 19.67 -29.24
C ASP A 33 25.60 20.06 -27.81
N ASN A 34 24.64 19.45 -27.24
CA ASN A 34 24.02 19.49 -25.89
C ASN A 34 24.60 20.46 -24.80
N ASP A 35 25.33 21.50 -25.18
CA ASP A 35 26.04 22.41 -24.30
C ASP A 35 25.12 23.60 -23.94
N GLY A 36 24.34 23.44 -22.84
CA GLY A 36 23.38 24.42 -22.42
C GLY A 36 23.98 25.82 -22.14
N LYS A 37 25.24 25.91 -21.79
CA LYS A 37 25.93 27.17 -21.49
C LYS A 37 26.27 27.96 -22.77
N ALA A 38 26.84 27.30 -23.78
CA ALA A 38 27.12 27.91 -25.08
C ALA A 38 25.82 28.41 -25.75
N LEU A 39 24.75 27.60 -25.72
CA LEU A 39 23.47 27.97 -26.23
C LEU A 39 22.89 29.22 -25.54
N GLN A 40 23.01 29.32 -24.24
CA GLN A 40 22.48 30.46 -23.47
C GLN A 40 23.31 31.72 -23.72
N PHE A 41 24.63 31.60 -23.85
CA PHE A 41 25.49 32.73 -24.20
C PHE A 41 25.17 33.26 -25.61
N ILE A 42 25.10 32.38 -26.60
CA ILE A 42 24.78 32.74 -27.98
C ILE A 42 23.42 33.39 -28.07
N LYS A 43 22.42 32.88 -27.35
CA LYS A 43 21.07 33.50 -27.24
C LYS A 43 21.14 34.96 -26.75
N ASN A 44 22.00 35.22 -25.80
CA ASN A 44 22.15 36.58 -25.23
C ASN A 44 22.92 37.54 -26.17
N CYS A 45 23.69 37.01 -27.09
CA CYS A 45 24.47 37.77 -28.07
C CYS A 45 23.70 38.02 -29.38
N LEU A 46 22.74 37.17 -29.75
CA LEU A 46 21.95 37.30 -30.98
C LEU A 46 21.30 38.69 -31.10
N ASN A 47 21.41 39.27 -32.28
CA ASN A 47 20.84 40.61 -32.60
C ASN A 47 21.41 41.74 -31.74
N LYS A 48 22.67 41.62 -31.30
CA LYS A 48 23.42 42.70 -30.65
C LYS A 48 24.67 43.00 -31.51
N ASP A 49 25.04 44.26 -31.54
CA ASP A 49 26.22 44.73 -32.30
C ASP A 49 27.50 44.63 -31.47
N GLU A 50 27.35 44.59 -30.15
CA GLU A 50 28.51 44.55 -29.24
C GLU A 50 28.15 43.85 -27.91
N LEU A 51 29.20 43.28 -27.29
CA LEU A 51 29.16 42.73 -25.93
C LEU A 51 30.25 43.39 -25.09
N LEU A 52 29.87 43.91 -23.92
CA LEU A 52 30.82 44.47 -22.96
C LEU A 52 31.09 43.47 -21.84
N LEU A 53 32.36 43.09 -21.68
CA LEU A 53 32.80 42.20 -20.60
C LEU A 53 33.67 42.97 -19.61
N SER A 54 33.45 42.83 -18.32
CA SER A 54 34.39 43.27 -17.31
C SER A 54 35.68 42.44 -17.38
N LYS A 55 36.75 42.88 -16.76
CA LYS A 55 38.01 42.12 -16.70
C LYS A 55 37.82 40.77 -16.03
N LYS A 56 36.91 40.69 -15.06
CA LYS A 56 36.57 39.43 -14.39
C LYS A 56 35.78 38.52 -15.34
N ASP A 57 34.75 39.06 -15.99
CA ASP A 57 33.91 38.33 -16.92
C ASP A 57 34.69 37.83 -18.15
N LEU A 58 35.74 38.56 -18.58
CA LEU A 58 36.63 38.16 -19.67
C LEU A 58 37.46 36.92 -19.30
N ASN A 59 37.93 36.84 -18.06
CA ASN A 59 38.64 35.63 -17.57
C ASN A 59 37.72 34.43 -17.51
N ASP A 60 36.51 34.60 -17.04
CA ASP A 60 35.48 33.56 -16.95
C ASP A 60 35.03 33.11 -18.35
N PHE A 61 34.84 34.06 -19.27
CA PHE A 61 34.54 33.80 -20.67
C PHE A 61 35.64 32.93 -21.31
N ASN A 62 36.89 33.30 -21.11
CA ASN A 62 38.04 32.55 -21.64
C ASN A 62 38.10 31.12 -21.09
N LYS A 63 37.93 30.97 -19.78
CA LYS A 63 38.08 29.69 -19.09
C LYS A 63 36.96 28.72 -19.43
N TYR A 64 35.71 29.21 -19.53
CA TYR A 64 34.54 28.34 -19.51
C TYR A 64 33.73 28.33 -20.81
N LEU A 65 33.85 29.35 -21.66
CA LEU A 65 33.01 29.52 -22.85
C LEU A 65 33.77 29.61 -24.15
N PHE A 66 34.96 30.18 -24.14
CA PHE A 66 35.74 30.45 -25.37
C PHE A 66 36.01 29.20 -26.19
N ASN A 67 36.43 28.10 -25.55
CA ASN A 67 36.75 26.87 -26.24
C ASN A 67 35.54 26.19 -26.86
N ASP A 68 34.35 26.39 -26.29
CA ASP A 68 33.10 25.83 -26.79
C ASP A 68 32.50 26.69 -27.90
N ILE A 69 32.66 28.01 -27.80
CA ILE A 69 32.12 28.95 -28.78
C ILE A 69 32.99 28.99 -30.05
N LYS A 70 34.32 28.94 -29.93
CA LYS A 70 35.22 28.94 -31.08
C LYS A 70 35.06 27.76 -32.05
N LYS A 71 34.33 26.74 -31.65
CA LYS A 71 33.96 25.62 -32.53
C LYS A 71 32.89 26.01 -33.56
N TYR A 72 32.16 27.06 -33.29
CA TYR A 72 31.00 27.51 -34.07
C TYR A 72 31.20 28.88 -34.72
N PHE A 73 32.15 29.69 -34.23
CA PHE A 73 32.37 31.05 -34.68
C PHE A 73 33.88 31.37 -34.84
N ASP A 74 34.22 32.12 -35.87
CA ASP A 74 35.56 32.69 -36.03
C ASP A 74 35.71 33.90 -35.10
N ILE A 75 36.62 33.82 -34.13
CA ILE A 75 36.86 34.89 -33.18
C ILE A 75 38.20 35.55 -33.54
N ASN A 76 38.15 36.75 -34.10
CA ASN A 76 39.34 37.48 -34.54
C ASN A 76 39.70 38.60 -33.54
N GLY A 77 40.95 38.92 -33.39
CA GLY A 77 41.44 40.17 -32.80
C GLY A 77 41.86 40.17 -31.34
N VAL A 78 41.74 39.09 -30.59
CA VAL A 78 42.26 39.01 -29.22
C VAL A 78 43.40 38.00 -29.19
N ASN A 79 44.67 38.47 -29.17
CA ASN A 79 45.79 37.67 -28.72
C ASN A 79 45.64 37.46 -27.21
N PHE A 80 44.92 36.46 -26.83
CA PHE A 80 45.07 35.90 -25.50
C PHE A 80 46.47 35.27 -25.47
N SER A 81 47.48 36.07 -25.08
CA SER A 81 48.80 35.53 -24.76
C SER A 81 48.52 34.42 -23.75
N ASP A 82 48.88 33.21 -24.15
CA ASP A 82 49.10 32.12 -23.24
C ASP A 82 50.02 32.60 -22.12
N SER A 83 49.48 33.22 -21.09
CA SER A 83 50.11 33.18 -19.80
C SER A 83 49.89 31.76 -19.28
N LYS A 84 50.61 30.84 -19.86
CA LYS A 84 51.05 29.62 -19.21
C LYS A 84 52.00 30.04 -18.08
N THR A 85 51.49 30.59 -17.02
CA THR A 85 51.92 30.14 -15.73
C THR A 85 51.37 28.71 -15.67
N GLU A 86 52.25 27.74 -15.67
CA GLU A 86 52.00 26.40 -15.20
C GLU A 86 51.48 26.55 -13.74
N ALA A 87 50.23 26.91 -13.56
CA ALA A 87 49.52 26.65 -12.33
C ALA A 87 49.36 25.15 -12.33
N GLU A 88 50.12 24.44 -11.51
CA GLU A 88 49.90 23.02 -11.22
C GLU A 88 48.41 22.83 -10.99
N ALA A 89 47.87 21.82 -11.67
CA ALA A 89 46.41 21.61 -11.71
C ALA A 89 45.87 21.53 -10.29
N GLU A 90 44.97 22.44 -9.96
CA GLU A 90 44.17 22.38 -8.73
C GLU A 90 43.33 21.12 -8.75
N VAL A 91 43.47 20.27 -7.72
CA VAL A 91 42.67 19.06 -7.56
C VAL A 91 41.73 19.27 -6.39
N LEU A 92 40.42 19.34 -6.69
CA LEU A 92 39.37 19.43 -5.71
C LEU A 92 38.81 18.04 -5.41
N THR A 93 38.74 17.65 -4.14
CA THR A 93 38.20 16.37 -3.72
C THR A 93 37.16 16.57 -2.60
N LEU A 94 35.94 16.14 -2.83
CA LEU A 94 34.90 16.14 -1.84
C LEU A 94 34.86 14.80 -1.11
N TYR A 95 35.08 14.81 0.19
CA TYR A 95 35.01 13.65 1.05
C TYR A 95 33.69 13.61 1.76
N GLY A 96 33.10 12.40 1.88
CA GLY A 96 31.86 12.19 2.59
C GLY A 96 31.85 10.86 3.33
N ASP A 97 31.44 10.90 4.61
CA ASP A 97 31.28 9.72 5.46
C ASP A 97 30.09 9.89 6.41
N ILE A 98 29.75 8.83 7.12
CA ILE A 98 28.75 8.85 8.19
C ILE A 98 29.51 8.75 9.53
N ASP A 99 29.28 9.74 10.41
CA ASP A 99 29.93 9.78 11.71
C ASP A 99 29.28 8.83 12.76
N GLU A 100 29.86 8.79 13.97
CA GLU A 100 29.36 7.98 15.11
C GLU A 100 27.96 8.39 15.57
N TYR A 101 27.51 9.62 15.26
CA TYR A 101 26.21 10.18 15.62
C TYR A 101 25.19 10.06 14.49
N GLU A 102 25.52 9.29 13.42
CA GLU A 102 24.63 9.03 12.29
C GLU A 102 24.33 10.29 11.45
N GLN A 103 25.30 11.21 11.40
CA GLN A 103 25.25 12.39 10.55
C GLN A 103 26.18 12.22 9.34
N VAL A 104 25.79 12.76 8.20
CA VAL A 104 26.67 12.82 7.02
C VAL A 104 27.67 13.94 7.26
N LYS A 105 28.96 13.59 7.37
CA LYS A 105 30.08 14.51 7.45
C LYS A 105 30.67 14.71 6.07
N LEU A 106 30.75 15.97 5.61
CA LEU A 106 31.32 16.35 4.31
C LEU A 106 32.41 17.40 4.50
N TYR A 107 33.50 17.27 3.76
CA TYR A 107 34.53 18.32 3.65
C TYR A 107 35.12 18.32 2.26
N LEU A 108 35.54 19.52 1.81
CA LEU A 108 36.19 19.74 0.55
C LEU A 108 37.69 19.94 0.79
N GLU A 109 38.52 19.20 0.08
CA GLU A 109 39.97 19.32 0.07
C GLU A 109 40.42 19.90 -1.29
N CYS A 110 41.26 20.90 -1.23
CA CYS A 110 41.91 21.50 -2.39
C CYS A 110 43.43 21.26 -2.31
N LYS A 111 43.98 20.59 -3.30
CA LYS A 111 45.44 20.42 -3.46
C LYS A 111 45.96 21.38 -4.51
N GLN A 112 46.83 22.29 -4.11
CA GLN A 112 47.51 23.23 -5.01
C GLN A 112 48.95 23.46 -4.53
N ASN A 113 49.92 23.38 -5.41
CA ASN A 113 51.35 23.63 -5.12
C ASN A 113 51.93 22.82 -3.95
N ASN A 114 51.59 21.54 -3.83
CA ASN A 114 51.96 20.66 -2.73
C ASN A 114 51.42 21.10 -1.33
N GLN A 115 50.46 22.02 -1.28
CA GLN A 115 49.75 22.41 -0.08
C GLN A 115 48.30 21.90 -0.15
N ILE A 116 47.74 21.63 1.01
CA ILE A 116 46.37 21.16 1.15
C ILE A 116 45.60 22.24 1.89
N PHE A 117 44.46 22.63 1.33
CA PHE A 117 43.50 23.57 1.93
C PHE A 117 42.17 22.85 2.09
N TYR A 118 41.46 23.23 3.13
CA TYR A 118 40.13 22.66 3.42
C TYR A 118 39.02 23.70 3.29
N SER A 119 37.81 23.25 3.07
CA SER A 119 36.63 24.12 3.13
C SER A 119 36.59 24.87 4.48
N PHE A 120 36.08 26.09 4.46
CA PHE A 120 35.92 26.96 5.62
C PHE A 120 37.23 27.44 6.30
N ASP A 121 38.39 27.21 5.69
CA ASP A 121 39.70 27.75 6.10
C ASP A 121 40.30 28.59 4.97
N HIS A 122 40.20 29.92 5.09
CA HIS A 122 40.57 30.86 4.05
C HIS A 122 41.86 31.62 4.36
N ASP A 123 42.60 31.29 5.43
CA ASP A 123 43.80 32.04 5.79
C ASP A 123 44.92 31.86 4.76
N GLY A 124 45.01 32.84 3.85
CA GLY A 124 46.13 32.95 2.89
C GLY A 124 45.92 32.23 1.54
N PHE A 125 44.72 31.72 1.26
CA PHE A 125 44.39 31.01 0.03
C PHE A 125 43.53 31.83 -0.92
N ASN A 126 43.92 31.86 -2.21
CA ASN A 126 43.11 32.45 -3.26
C ASN A 126 42.24 31.35 -3.87
N THR A 127 40.96 31.27 -3.41
CA THR A 127 40.03 30.24 -3.83
C THR A 127 39.69 30.30 -5.31
N SER A 128 39.56 29.15 -5.95
CA SER A 128 39.05 29.08 -7.33
C SER A 128 37.53 29.26 -7.32
N MET A 129 36.99 29.59 -8.49
CA MET A 129 35.54 29.72 -8.65
C MET A 129 34.79 28.39 -8.37
N ASP A 130 35.41 27.25 -8.71
CA ASP A 130 34.85 25.94 -8.48
C ASP A 130 34.88 25.57 -7.00
N PHE A 131 35.94 25.92 -6.27
CA PHE A 131 36.00 25.77 -4.81
C PHE A 131 34.90 26.59 -4.11
N ASP A 132 34.79 27.88 -4.46
CA ASP A 132 33.75 28.78 -3.90
C ASP A 132 32.34 28.27 -4.20
N LEU A 133 32.12 27.71 -5.40
CA LEU A 133 30.80 27.16 -5.78
C LEU A 133 30.45 25.94 -4.89
N ILE A 134 31.40 25.02 -4.73
CA ILE A 134 31.18 23.81 -3.93
C ILE A 134 30.99 24.20 -2.46
N GLU A 135 31.85 25.07 -1.92
CA GLU A 135 31.77 25.50 -0.53
C GLU A 135 30.43 26.21 -0.23
N ASN A 136 29.97 27.09 -1.11
CA ASN A 136 28.68 27.77 -0.95
C ASN A 136 27.52 26.78 -1.05
N TYR A 137 27.60 25.78 -1.93
CA TYR A 137 26.61 24.73 -2.00
C TYR A 137 26.56 23.90 -0.70
N LEU A 138 27.72 23.53 -0.14
CA LEU A 138 27.82 22.81 1.13
C LEU A 138 27.24 23.63 2.29
N LYS A 139 27.47 24.97 2.30
CA LYS A 139 26.87 25.89 3.29
C LYS A 139 25.35 25.90 3.22
N GLU A 140 24.79 25.92 2.01
CA GLU A 140 23.33 26.00 1.81
C GLU A 140 22.60 24.73 2.26
N ILE A 141 23.20 23.56 2.05
CA ILE A 141 22.58 22.28 2.41
C ILE A 141 22.82 21.87 3.87
N SER A 142 23.85 22.41 4.52
CA SER A 142 24.29 21.99 5.85
C SER A 142 23.29 22.31 6.94
N ASP A 143 23.17 21.38 7.89
CA ASP A 143 22.45 21.59 9.16
C ASP A 143 23.38 22.24 10.21
N VAL A 144 24.66 21.85 10.20
CA VAL A 144 25.71 22.39 11.08
C VAL A 144 27.01 22.55 10.29
N ILE A 145 27.73 23.65 10.53
CA ILE A 145 29.08 23.92 10.01
C ILE A 145 30.05 23.88 11.17
N ASP A 146 31.07 23.00 11.10
CA ASP A 146 32.16 22.98 12.06
C ASP A 146 33.41 23.60 11.43
N TYR A 147 33.71 24.84 11.86
CA TYR A 147 34.87 25.59 11.38
C TYR A 147 36.20 25.05 11.95
N ASN A 148 36.19 24.32 13.05
CA ASN A 148 37.41 23.75 13.63
C ASN A 148 37.85 22.47 12.90
N GLU A 149 36.86 21.67 12.48
CA GLU A 149 37.08 20.44 11.70
C GLU A 149 36.98 20.69 10.19
N HIS A 150 36.72 21.92 9.74
CA HIS A 150 36.58 22.33 8.34
C HIS A 150 35.55 21.49 7.56
N CYS A 151 34.44 21.12 8.19
CA CYS A 151 33.46 20.23 7.64
C CYS A 151 32.03 20.71 7.88
N VAL A 152 31.08 20.08 7.17
CA VAL A 152 29.65 20.27 7.39
C VAL A 152 29.00 18.94 7.77
N TYR A 153 27.94 19.03 8.58
CA TYR A 153 27.12 17.91 8.97
C TYR A 153 25.71 18.07 8.44
N LEU A 154 25.18 16.96 7.93
CA LEU A 154 23.82 16.84 7.43
C LEU A 154 23.11 15.74 8.21
N ASN A 155 21.88 16.00 8.65
CA ASN A 155 21.07 14.98 9.28
C ASN A 155 20.54 14.01 8.22
N LEU A 156 20.69 12.71 8.45
CA LEU A 156 20.22 11.67 7.53
C LEU A 156 18.70 11.70 7.30
N ASP A 157 17.92 12.12 8.29
CA ASP A 157 16.45 12.23 8.19
C ASP A 157 15.97 13.48 7.44
N ASN A 158 16.89 14.36 7.00
CA ASN A 158 16.54 15.61 6.33
C ASN A 158 16.35 15.40 4.82
N GLU A 159 15.29 15.99 4.25
CA GLU A 159 15.03 15.97 2.82
C GLU A 159 16.18 16.58 1.99
N LYS A 160 16.86 17.60 2.53
CA LYS A 160 18.05 18.19 1.90
C LYS A 160 19.19 17.19 1.72
N THR A 161 19.41 16.31 2.69
CA THR A 161 20.42 15.25 2.62
C THR A 161 20.11 14.28 1.49
N TYR A 162 18.85 13.92 1.33
CA TYR A 162 18.42 13.07 0.22
C TYR A 162 18.62 13.74 -1.14
N GLN A 163 18.22 15.01 -1.27
CA GLN A 163 18.43 15.78 -2.51
C GLN A 163 19.92 15.90 -2.83
N PHE A 164 20.75 16.12 -1.82
CA PHE A 164 22.21 16.14 -1.98
C PHE A 164 22.74 14.80 -2.50
N LEU A 165 22.35 13.68 -1.89
CA LEU A 165 22.85 12.36 -2.30
C LEU A 165 22.44 11.98 -3.73
N ASN A 166 21.21 12.32 -4.14
CA ASN A 166 20.68 11.91 -5.45
C ASN A 166 20.94 12.91 -6.59
N GLN A 167 21.03 14.21 -6.29
CA GLN A 167 21.18 15.26 -7.29
C GLN A 167 22.46 16.07 -7.08
N GLY A 168 22.79 16.37 -5.84
CA GLY A 168 23.95 17.19 -5.48
C GLY A 168 25.27 16.50 -5.76
N LEU A 169 25.46 15.25 -5.32
CA LEU A 169 26.70 14.49 -5.60
C LEU A 169 26.96 14.32 -7.10
N PRO A 170 25.98 13.89 -7.94
CA PRO A 170 26.17 13.85 -9.39
C PRO A 170 26.47 15.23 -10.02
N PHE A 171 25.87 16.30 -9.48
CA PHE A 171 26.17 17.66 -9.94
C PHE A 171 27.60 18.06 -9.60
N LEU A 172 28.05 17.86 -8.35
CA LEU A 172 29.38 18.19 -7.89
C LEU A 172 30.48 17.35 -8.54
N ALA A 173 30.16 16.15 -9.00
CA ALA A 173 31.12 15.30 -9.77
C ALA A 173 31.62 15.94 -11.07
N ASN A 174 30.96 17.00 -11.58
CA ASN A 174 31.44 17.77 -12.72
C ASN A 174 32.54 18.79 -12.33
N TYR A 175 32.73 19.07 -11.04
CA TYR A 175 33.63 20.12 -10.54
C TYR A 175 34.72 19.58 -9.63
N CYS A 176 34.55 18.41 -9.01
CA CYS A 176 35.52 17.81 -8.10
C CYS A 176 35.47 16.28 -8.15
N GLU A 177 36.53 15.64 -7.66
CA GLU A 177 36.54 14.22 -7.39
C GLU A 177 35.67 13.92 -6.17
N ILE A 178 34.86 12.85 -6.24
CA ILE A 178 33.93 12.45 -5.15
C ILE A 178 34.48 11.20 -4.46
N MET A 179 34.90 11.36 -3.22
CA MET A 179 35.39 10.29 -2.33
C MET A 179 34.40 10.08 -1.17
N VAL A 180 33.40 9.25 -1.38
CA VAL A 180 32.41 8.94 -0.35
C VAL A 180 32.51 7.48 0.08
N SER A 181 32.22 7.22 1.37
CA SER A 181 32.23 5.87 1.92
C SER A 181 31.17 4.97 1.27
N ASP A 182 31.41 3.66 1.31
CA ASP A 182 30.45 2.68 0.79
C ASP A 182 29.10 2.75 1.53
N ALA A 183 29.12 3.13 2.80
CA ALA A 183 27.91 3.36 3.58
C ALA A 183 27.07 4.50 2.98
N LEU A 184 27.71 5.63 2.68
CA LEU A 184 27.06 6.80 2.10
C LEU A 184 26.57 6.56 0.67
N ARG A 185 27.33 5.81 -0.14
CA ARG A 185 26.91 5.42 -1.51
C ARG A 185 25.65 4.56 -1.53
N LYS A 186 25.52 3.66 -0.57
CA LYS A 186 24.35 2.78 -0.47
C LYS A 186 23.08 3.52 -0.08
N ILE A 187 23.18 4.62 0.67
CA ILE A 187 22.05 5.45 1.07
C ILE A 187 21.39 6.16 -0.13
N GLY A 188 22.18 6.59 -1.11
CA GLY A 188 21.68 7.28 -2.31
C GLY A 188 21.02 6.34 -3.35
N GLN A 189 21.12 5.02 -3.20
CA GLN A 189 20.53 4.08 -4.14
C GLN A 189 19.09 3.74 -3.75
N LYS A 190 18.15 3.80 -4.74
CA LYS A 190 16.79 3.30 -4.54
C LYS A 190 16.86 1.85 -4.07
N SER A 191 16.34 1.59 -2.87
CA SER A 191 16.20 0.22 -2.38
C SER A 191 15.10 -0.46 -3.18
N GLN A 192 15.43 -1.51 -3.93
CA GLN A 192 14.44 -2.43 -4.47
C GLN A 192 14.17 -3.46 -3.36
N PHE A 193 12.95 -3.49 -2.87
CA PHE A 193 12.54 -4.49 -1.91
C PHE A 193 12.00 -5.71 -2.64
N SER A 194 12.39 -6.89 -2.20
CA SER A 194 11.71 -8.12 -2.59
C SER A 194 10.76 -8.51 -1.47
N ILE A 195 9.48 -8.18 -1.62
CA ILE A 195 8.45 -8.53 -0.64
C ILE A 195 7.65 -9.72 -1.17
N THR A 196 7.65 -10.78 -0.37
CA THR A 196 6.90 -12.00 -0.65
C THR A 196 5.72 -12.10 0.32
N VAL A 197 4.53 -12.36 -0.22
CA VAL A 197 3.31 -12.59 0.55
C VAL A 197 2.94 -14.07 0.43
N GLY A 198 3.26 -14.83 1.45
CA GLY A 198 2.82 -16.22 1.62
C GLY A 198 1.34 -16.26 1.97
N VAL A 199 0.57 -17.15 1.36
CA VAL A 199 -0.86 -17.31 1.63
C VAL A 199 -1.18 -18.77 1.85
N SER A 200 -1.70 -19.13 3.04
CA SER A 200 -2.10 -20.48 3.39
C SER A 200 -3.46 -20.50 4.12
N ILE A 201 -4.01 -21.67 4.31
CA ILE A 201 -5.21 -21.88 5.14
C ILE A 201 -4.83 -22.83 6.27
N GLU A 202 -4.94 -22.35 7.50
CA GLU A 202 -4.59 -23.07 8.72
C GLU A 202 -5.69 -22.91 9.76
N ASN A 203 -6.14 -24.00 10.37
CA ASN A 203 -7.15 -23.98 11.43
C ASN A 203 -8.43 -23.17 11.09
N ASP A 204 -8.92 -23.28 9.85
CA ASP A 204 -10.06 -22.52 9.33
C ASP A 204 -9.83 -20.99 9.24
N LEU A 205 -8.58 -20.52 9.35
CA LEU A 205 -8.16 -19.16 9.12
C LEU A 205 -7.32 -19.04 7.85
N LEU A 206 -7.34 -17.89 7.25
CA LEU A 206 -6.44 -17.49 6.17
C LEU A 206 -5.19 -16.88 6.80
N ALA A 207 -4.09 -17.61 6.75
CA ALA A 207 -2.79 -17.16 7.23
C ALA A 207 -2.05 -16.42 6.10
N ILE A 208 -1.53 -15.25 6.42
CA ILE A 208 -0.72 -14.42 5.52
C ILE A 208 0.63 -14.20 6.18
N ASP A 209 1.70 -14.60 5.48
CA ASP A 209 3.07 -14.41 5.90
C ASP A 209 3.75 -13.39 4.97
N ILE A 210 4.26 -12.30 5.54
CA ILE A 210 4.93 -11.24 4.79
C ILE A 210 6.42 -11.32 5.08
N ASP A 211 7.18 -11.71 4.09
CA ASP A 211 8.63 -11.85 4.16
C ASP A 211 9.33 -10.88 3.21
N SER A 212 10.47 -10.38 3.61
CA SER A 212 11.35 -9.59 2.77
C SER A 212 12.81 -9.97 3.00
N ILE A 213 13.60 -10.01 1.94
CA ILE A 213 15.05 -10.22 2.03
C ILE A 213 15.74 -9.03 2.72
N ASP A 214 15.19 -7.84 2.55
CA ASP A 214 15.81 -6.59 2.99
C ASP A 214 15.29 -6.09 4.34
N ILE A 215 14.11 -6.53 4.77
CA ILE A 215 13.42 -6.08 5.98
C ILE A 215 13.21 -7.30 6.89
N PRO A 216 13.84 -7.36 8.07
CA PRO A 216 13.54 -8.42 9.04
C PRO A 216 12.06 -8.39 9.44
N SER A 217 11.41 -9.56 9.54
CA SER A 217 9.98 -9.68 9.84
C SER A 217 9.58 -8.90 11.12
N GLN A 218 10.44 -8.91 12.13
CA GLN A 218 10.25 -8.19 13.41
C GLN A 218 10.30 -6.67 13.28
N GLU A 219 10.87 -6.14 12.20
CA GLU A 219 10.98 -4.69 11.94
C GLU A 219 10.01 -4.20 10.87
N LEU A 220 9.26 -5.11 10.24
CA LEU A 220 8.32 -4.78 9.16
C LEU A 220 7.24 -3.79 9.63
N THR A 221 6.75 -3.95 10.86
CA THR A 221 5.79 -3.03 11.47
C THR A 221 6.34 -1.61 11.60
N ASP A 222 7.61 -1.47 12.01
CA ASP A 222 8.27 -0.17 12.17
C ASP A 222 8.50 0.50 10.81
N VAL A 223 8.91 -0.28 9.81
CA VAL A 223 9.10 0.18 8.42
C VAL A 223 7.78 0.69 7.83
N LEU A 224 6.69 -0.07 7.94
CA LEU A 224 5.36 0.33 7.47
C LEU A 224 4.84 1.58 8.18
N ASN A 225 5.05 1.68 9.49
CA ASN A 225 4.67 2.88 10.25
C ASN A 225 5.49 4.10 9.82
N ALA A 226 6.78 3.94 9.52
CA ALA A 226 7.63 5.01 9.01
C ALA A 226 7.15 5.45 7.61
N TYR A 227 6.84 4.49 6.72
CA TYR A 227 6.28 4.74 5.40
C TYR A 227 4.95 5.53 5.47
N ARG A 228 4.00 5.11 6.29
CA ARG A 228 2.72 5.80 6.50
C ARG A 228 2.86 7.22 7.05
N ARG A 229 3.92 7.47 7.82
CA ARG A 229 4.30 8.82 8.30
C ARG A 229 5.01 9.66 7.23
N LYS A 230 5.14 9.15 6.00
CA LYS A 230 5.85 9.79 4.88
C LYS A 230 7.31 10.12 5.17
N LYS A 231 7.96 9.32 5.99
CA LYS A 231 9.42 9.39 6.13
C LYS A 231 10.08 8.91 4.84
N LYS A 232 11.18 9.53 4.47
CA LYS A 232 11.96 9.13 3.29
C LYS A 232 12.85 7.93 3.58
N PHE A 233 13.28 7.80 4.83
CA PHE A 233 14.19 6.75 5.28
C PHE A 233 13.71 6.11 6.58
N HIS A 234 14.09 4.85 6.76
CA HIS A 234 13.99 4.13 8.02
C HIS A 234 15.29 3.38 8.29
N ARG A 235 15.79 3.46 9.53
CA ARG A 235 16.98 2.73 9.94
C ARG A 235 16.61 1.45 10.64
N LEU A 236 17.10 0.33 10.14
CA LEU A 236 16.97 -0.97 10.79
C LEU A 236 17.89 -1.06 12.01
N LYS A 237 17.57 -1.94 12.94
CA LYS A 237 18.42 -2.24 14.13
C LYS A 237 19.83 -2.72 13.74
N SER A 238 19.99 -3.28 12.54
CA SER A 238 21.30 -3.65 11.98
C SER A 238 22.15 -2.44 11.56
N GLY A 239 21.60 -1.22 11.61
CA GLY A 239 22.24 -0.01 11.11
C GLY A 239 22.03 0.27 9.61
N LYS A 240 21.46 -0.68 8.84
CA LYS A 240 21.14 -0.49 7.43
C LYS A 240 20.04 0.56 7.29
N LEU A 241 20.28 1.57 6.44
CA LEU A 241 19.27 2.57 6.11
C LEU A 241 18.47 2.10 4.90
N LEU A 242 17.13 2.15 5.02
CA LEU A 242 16.20 1.80 3.96
C LEU A 242 15.57 3.08 3.39
N TYR A 243 15.55 3.19 2.09
CA TYR A 243 14.78 4.22 1.39
C TYR A 243 13.35 3.73 1.17
N LEU A 244 12.37 4.47 1.69
CA LEU A 244 10.98 4.00 1.79
C LEU A 244 10.11 4.32 0.56
N GLU A 245 10.57 5.15 -0.38
CA GLU A 245 9.83 5.35 -1.65
C GLU A 245 10.07 4.14 -2.56
N SER A 246 9.18 3.16 -2.50
CA SER A 246 9.20 1.98 -3.36
C SER A 246 7.80 1.54 -3.73
N ASP A 247 7.66 1.01 -4.94
CA ASP A 247 6.39 0.53 -5.46
C ASP A 247 5.89 -0.70 -4.68
N GLU A 248 6.83 -1.51 -4.15
CA GLU A 248 6.53 -2.70 -3.33
C GLU A 248 5.92 -2.32 -1.98
N LEU A 249 6.47 -1.30 -1.30
CA LEU A 249 5.90 -0.80 -0.04
C LEU A 249 4.55 -0.12 -0.27
N GLU A 250 4.39 0.61 -1.36
CA GLU A 250 3.12 1.22 -1.74
C GLU A 250 2.06 0.14 -1.98
N GLU A 251 2.38 -0.90 -2.75
CA GLU A 251 1.44 -1.98 -3.03
C GLU A 251 1.10 -2.78 -1.76
N LEU A 252 2.08 -3.02 -0.86
CA LEU A 252 1.84 -3.65 0.43
C LEU A 252 0.95 -2.79 1.33
N ASP A 253 1.21 -1.49 1.42
CA ASP A 253 0.37 -0.58 2.22
C ASP A 253 -1.05 -0.48 1.67
N ASN A 254 -1.21 -0.45 0.34
CA ASN A 254 -2.51 -0.50 -0.32
C ASN A 254 -3.23 -1.83 -0.04
N LEU A 255 -2.53 -2.96 -0.09
CA LEU A 255 -3.08 -4.26 0.29
C LEU A 255 -3.59 -4.23 1.73
N MET A 256 -2.80 -3.74 2.67
CA MET A 256 -3.20 -3.63 4.08
C MET A 256 -4.38 -2.67 4.28
N ASN A 257 -4.39 -1.54 3.60
CA ASN A 257 -5.49 -0.57 3.68
C ASN A 257 -6.80 -1.14 3.11
N ASP A 258 -6.74 -1.89 2.01
CA ASP A 258 -7.90 -2.56 1.41
C ASP A 258 -8.58 -3.56 2.37
N TYR A 259 -7.79 -4.17 3.27
CA TYR A 259 -8.30 -5.08 4.29
C TYR A 259 -8.44 -4.46 5.68
N HIS A 260 -8.24 -3.13 5.81
CA HIS A 260 -8.26 -2.38 7.08
C HIS A 260 -7.32 -2.93 8.14
N LEU A 261 -6.15 -3.39 7.70
CA LEU A 261 -5.12 -3.93 8.57
C LEU A 261 -4.20 -2.80 9.05
N SER A 262 -4.05 -2.69 10.35
CA SER A 262 -2.99 -1.84 10.91
C SER A 262 -1.65 -2.57 10.89
N ALA A 263 -0.53 -1.84 10.80
CA ALA A 263 0.79 -2.44 10.87
C ALA A 263 1.00 -3.25 12.17
N ASN A 264 0.37 -2.83 13.27
CA ASN A 264 0.45 -3.50 14.57
C ASN A 264 -0.31 -4.84 14.64
N MET A 265 -1.08 -5.21 13.60
CA MET A 265 -1.71 -6.53 13.51
C MET A 265 -0.77 -7.59 12.94
N ILE A 266 0.38 -7.17 12.40
CA ILE A 266 1.41 -8.07 11.89
C ILE A 266 2.32 -8.41 13.07
N GLU A 267 2.34 -9.69 13.47
CA GLU A 267 3.25 -10.20 14.47
C GLU A 267 4.35 -11.02 13.77
N ASP A 268 5.58 -10.55 13.84
CA ASP A 268 6.74 -11.19 13.19
C ASP A 268 6.54 -11.53 11.69
N GLY A 269 5.82 -10.68 10.95
CA GLY A 269 5.48 -10.90 9.54
C GLY A 269 4.21 -11.72 9.33
N HIS A 270 3.57 -12.26 10.37
CA HIS A 270 2.40 -13.11 10.29
C HIS A 270 1.10 -12.36 10.61
N LEU A 271 0.02 -12.77 9.93
CA LEU A 271 -1.32 -12.19 10.09
C LEU A 271 -2.38 -13.25 9.78
N ASP A 272 -3.34 -13.41 10.68
CA ASP A 272 -4.52 -14.25 10.48
C ASP A 272 -5.75 -13.45 10.05
N MET A 273 -6.50 -14.00 9.10
CA MET A 273 -7.74 -13.42 8.58
C MET A 273 -8.82 -14.50 8.45
N ASN A 274 -10.07 -14.07 8.30
CA ASN A 274 -11.15 -15.00 8.00
C ASN A 274 -10.98 -15.62 6.60
N VAL A 275 -11.21 -16.93 6.50
CA VAL A 275 -11.03 -17.72 5.25
C VAL A 275 -11.82 -17.19 4.05
N TYR A 276 -12.98 -16.56 4.28
CA TYR A 276 -13.78 -16.00 3.19
C TYR A 276 -13.11 -14.83 2.45
N ARG A 277 -12.01 -14.28 2.97
CA ARG A 277 -11.18 -13.29 2.26
C ARG A 277 -10.24 -13.92 1.22
N ALA A 278 -10.13 -15.25 1.21
CA ALA A 278 -9.23 -15.97 0.31
C ALA A 278 -9.43 -15.61 -1.17
N PHE A 279 -10.70 -15.46 -1.61
CA PHE A 279 -11.00 -15.10 -3.01
C PHE A 279 -10.56 -13.67 -3.37
N SER A 280 -10.71 -12.74 -2.44
CA SER A 280 -10.26 -11.36 -2.63
C SER A 280 -8.73 -11.29 -2.70
N ILE A 281 -8.05 -12.04 -1.83
CA ILE A 281 -6.58 -12.15 -1.85
C ILE A 281 -6.09 -12.83 -3.12
N ASP A 282 -6.75 -13.92 -3.58
CA ASP A 282 -6.41 -14.60 -4.84
C ASP A 282 -6.50 -13.64 -6.04
N ASN A 283 -7.55 -12.84 -6.10
CA ASN A 283 -7.71 -11.84 -7.16
C ASN A 283 -6.65 -10.73 -7.08
N LYS A 284 -6.29 -10.27 -5.88
CA LYS A 284 -5.20 -9.30 -5.69
C LYS A 284 -3.86 -9.90 -6.12
N ALA A 285 -3.58 -11.15 -5.75
CA ALA A 285 -2.37 -11.85 -6.12
C ALA A 285 -2.22 -12.05 -7.64
N ASP A 286 -3.34 -12.24 -8.37
CA ASP A 286 -3.33 -12.35 -9.84
C ASP A 286 -3.08 -11.00 -10.54
N ASN A 287 -3.35 -9.87 -9.86
CA ASN A 287 -3.21 -8.51 -10.41
C ASN A 287 -2.03 -7.73 -9.79
N SER A 288 -1.24 -8.34 -8.92
CA SER A 288 -0.06 -7.73 -8.32
C SER A 288 1.08 -7.60 -9.33
N ASN A 289 1.76 -6.45 -9.32
CA ASN A 289 2.90 -6.19 -10.20
C ASN A 289 4.23 -6.16 -9.44
N HIS A 290 4.22 -5.84 -8.14
CA HIS A 290 5.43 -5.60 -7.36
C HIS A 290 5.58 -6.57 -6.19
N LEU A 291 4.49 -7.19 -5.72
CA LEU A 291 4.53 -8.21 -4.66
C LEU A 291 4.56 -9.62 -5.26
N VAL A 292 5.39 -10.48 -4.67
CA VAL A 292 5.45 -11.90 -5.05
C VAL A 292 4.52 -12.70 -4.14
N PHE A 293 3.46 -13.30 -4.71
CA PHE A 293 2.52 -14.12 -3.94
C PHE A 293 2.85 -15.60 -4.00
N ASN A 294 3.13 -16.20 -2.84
CA ASN A 294 3.33 -17.64 -2.68
C ASN A 294 2.07 -18.27 -2.11
N ARG A 295 1.30 -18.95 -2.95
CA ARG A 295 0.04 -19.62 -2.58
C ARG A 295 0.30 -21.07 -2.24
N SER A 296 -0.08 -21.51 -1.04
CA SER A 296 0.02 -22.92 -0.64
C SER A 296 -0.91 -23.81 -1.49
N ASP A 297 -0.60 -25.11 -1.55
CA ASP A 297 -1.46 -26.05 -2.30
C ASP A 297 -2.85 -26.18 -1.66
N VAL A 298 -2.95 -26.06 -0.34
CA VAL A 298 -4.25 -26.04 0.36
C VAL A 298 -5.07 -24.85 -0.07
N PHE A 299 -4.47 -23.65 -0.11
CA PHE A 299 -5.14 -22.43 -0.57
C PHE A 299 -5.60 -22.56 -2.03
N LYS A 300 -4.73 -23.01 -2.93
CA LYS A 300 -5.07 -23.21 -4.36
C LYS A 300 -6.22 -24.19 -4.52
N ASN A 301 -6.18 -25.31 -3.78
CA ASN A 301 -7.25 -26.31 -3.84
C ASN A 301 -8.61 -25.74 -3.40
N VAL A 302 -8.65 -24.90 -2.36
CA VAL A 302 -9.89 -24.24 -1.92
C VAL A 302 -10.43 -23.33 -3.01
N ILE A 303 -9.57 -22.48 -3.61
CA ILE A 303 -9.96 -21.57 -4.69
C ILE A 303 -10.44 -22.34 -5.93
N ASP A 304 -9.70 -23.36 -6.35
CA ASP A 304 -10.01 -24.18 -7.54
C ASP A 304 -11.30 -24.97 -7.35
N ASN A 305 -11.48 -25.57 -6.18
CA ASN A 305 -12.70 -26.30 -5.84
C ASN A 305 -13.91 -25.38 -5.87
N PHE A 306 -13.79 -24.16 -5.36
CA PHE A 306 -14.87 -23.18 -5.43
C PHE A 306 -15.14 -22.70 -6.86
N LYS A 307 -14.12 -22.36 -7.65
CA LYS A 307 -14.26 -21.99 -9.07
C LYS A 307 -14.88 -23.14 -9.90
N ASN A 308 -14.61 -24.39 -9.52
CA ASN A 308 -15.10 -25.59 -10.21
C ASN A 308 -16.36 -26.21 -9.58
N THR A 309 -17.16 -25.45 -8.86
CA THR A 309 -18.32 -25.86 -8.04
C THR A 309 -19.36 -26.76 -8.73
N LYS A 310 -19.44 -26.76 -10.06
CA LYS A 310 -20.36 -27.63 -10.82
C LYS A 310 -20.08 -29.15 -10.67
N LYS A 311 -19.00 -29.55 -10.01
CA LYS A 311 -18.58 -30.97 -9.89
C LYS A 311 -18.74 -31.54 -8.49
N GLN A 312 -18.99 -30.74 -7.44
CA GLN A 312 -19.18 -31.27 -6.10
C GLN A 312 -20.65 -31.54 -5.81
N THR A 313 -20.97 -32.78 -5.55
CA THR A 313 -22.30 -33.19 -5.08
C THR A 313 -22.20 -33.72 -3.66
N PHE A 314 -22.95 -33.10 -2.76
CA PHE A 314 -23.04 -33.56 -1.37
C PHE A 314 -24.10 -34.62 -1.24
N ALA A 315 -23.85 -35.63 -0.42
CA ALA A 315 -24.81 -36.68 -0.16
C ALA A 315 -26.09 -36.09 0.43
N LEU A 316 -27.22 -36.60 0.01
CA LEU A 316 -28.56 -36.27 0.51
C LEU A 316 -29.27 -37.60 0.80
N SER A 317 -29.77 -37.76 2.01
CA SER A 317 -30.43 -39.02 2.40
C SER A 317 -31.65 -39.33 1.53
N ASN A 318 -32.01 -40.60 1.39
CA ASN A 318 -33.12 -41.04 0.58
C ASN A 318 -34.46 -40.42 1.03
N HIS A 319 -34.56 -40.04 2.31
CA HIS A 319 -35.72 -39.35 2.86
C HIS A 319 -35.92 -37.98 2.15
N TYR A 320 -34.87 -37.13 2.15
CA TYR A 320 -34.96 -35.81 1.54
C TYR A 320 -34.92 -35.85 0.02
N GLN A 321 -34.31 -36.88 -0.59
CA GLN A 321 -34.37 -37.07 -2.03
C GLN A 321 -35.80 -37.23 -2.55
N LYS A 322 -36.69 -37.81 -1.73
CA LYS A 322 -38.12 -38.00 -2.07
C LYS A 322 -38.99 -36.79 -1.76
N ILE A 323 -38.62 -35.97 -0.79
CA ILE A 323 -39.43 -34.86 -0.30
C ILE A 323 -39.07 -33.55 -1.00
N LEU A 324 -37.78 -33.29 -1.20
CA LEU A 324 -37.32 -32.06 -1.82
C LEU A 324 -37.63 -32.03 -3.32
N ARG A 325 -38.14 -30.91 -3.80
CA ARG A 325 -38.24 -30.60 -5.22
C ARG A 325 -36.83 -30.34 -5.79
N ASP A 326 -36.68 -30.41 -7.09
CA ASP A 326 -35.33 -30.30 -7.73
C ASP A 326 -34.64 -28.97 -7.45
N TYR A 327 -35.35 -27.84 -7.45
CA TYR A 327 -34.78 -26.56 -7.08
C TYR A 327 -34.38 -26.49 -5.58
N GLN A 328 -35.11 -27.18 -4.68
CA GLN A 328 -34.74 -27.28 -3.26
C GLN A 328 -33.52 -28.18 -3.05
N LYS A 329 -33.37 -29.25 -3.85
CA LYS A 329 -32.14 -30.04 -3.87
C LYS A 329 -30.95 -29.19 -4.32
N PHE A 330 -31.15 -28.35 -5.35
CA PHE A 330 -30.12 -27.40 -5.76
C PHE A 330 -29.75 -26.42 -4.65
N GLY A 331 -30.74 -25.84 -3.98
CA GLY A 331 -30.51 -24.94 -2.83
C GLY A 331 -29.79 -25.66 -1.67
N TYR A 332 -30.16 -26.91 -1.36
CA TYR A 332 -29.43 -27.74 -0.39
C TYR A 332 -27.95 -27.93 -0.79
N GLN A 333 -27.68 -28.29 -2.06
CA GLN A 333 -26.31 -28.45 -2.56
C GLN A 333 -25.52 -27.16 -2.41
N TRP A 334 -26.14 -26.01 -2.72
CA TRP A 334 -25.53 -24.70 -2.56
C TRP A 334 -25.25 -24.38 -1.08
N LEU A 335 -26.20 -24.62 -0.17
CA LEU A 335 -26.02 -24.43 1.27
C LEU A 335 -24.86 -25.30 1.80
N ARG A 336 -24.79 -26.58 1.41
CA ARG A 336 -23.70 -27.49 1.77
C ARG A 336 -22.34 -27.00 1.29
N LEU A 337 -22.33 -26.52 0.06
CA LEU A 337 -21.11 -26.01 -0.57
C LEU A 337 -20.55 -24.81 0.20
N ILE A 338 -21.35 -23.77 0.43
CA ILE A 338 -20.88 -22.59 1.15
C ILE A 338 -20.52 -22.92 2.61
N THR A 339 -21.24 -23.85 3.25
CA THR A 339 -20.87 -24.38 4.57
C THR A 339 -19.49 -25.01 4.55
N SER A 340 -19.17 -25.82 3.54
CA SER A 340 -17.86 -26.50 3.45
C SER A 340 -16.67 -25.56 3.29
N TYR A 341 -16.91 -24.32 2.88
CA TYR A 341 -15.90 -23.26 2.76
C TYR A 341 -15.94 -22.25 3.93
N GLY A 342 -16.76 -22.49 4.94
CA GLY A 342 -16.89 -21.56 6.07
C GLY A 342 -17.62 -20.25 5.74
N PHE A 343 -18.34 -20.20 4.60
CA PHE A 343 -19.13 -19.02 4.25
C PHE A 343 -20.51 -19.02 4.90
N GLY A 344 -21.00 -17.83 5.23
CA GLY A 344 -22.39 -17.56 5.45
C GLY A 344 -23.13 -17.26 4.13
N GLY A 345 -24.46 -17.38 4.12
CA GLY A 345 -25.22 -17.14 2.91
C GLY A 345 -26.65 -16.67 3.10
N VAL A 346 -27.21 -16.02 2.08
CA VAL A 346 -28.61 -15.61 2.01
C VAL A 346 -29.38 -16.59 1.13
N LEU A 347 -30.37 -17.28 1.67
CA LEU A 347 -31.35 -18.03 0.87
C LEU A 347 -32.52 -17.09 0.55
N ALA A 348 -32.50 -16.55 -0.67
CA ALA A 348 -33.38 -15.48 -1.10
C ALA A 348 -34.53 -15.95 -2.04
N ASP A 349 -34.93 -17.22 -1.93
CA ASP A 349 -36.08 -17.74 -2.66
C ASP A 349 -37.35 -16.95 -2.34
N ASP A 350 -38.30 -16.89 -3.26
CA ASP A 350 -39.62 -16.27 -3.01
C ASP A 350 -40.35 -16.90 -1.82
N MET A 351 -41.30 -16.17 -1.27
CA MET A 351 -42.15 -16.69 -0.18
C MET A 351 -42.91 -17.93 -0.65
N GLY A 352 -42.99 -18.94 0.22
CA GLY A 352 -43.72 -20.19 -0.09
C GLY A 352 -42.96 -21.24 -0.86
N LEU A 353 -41.71 -20.97 -1.29
CA LEU A 353 -40.89 -21.96 -1.99
C LEU A 353 -40.15 -22.95 -1.06
N GLY A 354 -40.47 -22.93 0.25
CA GLY A 354 -39.97 -23.92 1.20
C GLY A 354 -38.52 -23.72 1.60
N LYS A 355 -38.08 -22.48 1.85
CA LYS A 355 -36.76 -22.16 2.45
C LYS A 355 -36.54 -22.93 3.75
N THR A 356 -37.56 -22.98 4.62
CA THR A 356 -37.53 -23.71 5.88
C THR A 356 -37.13 -25.17 5.68
N LEU A 357 -37.76 -25.85 4.72
CA LEU A 357 -37.46 -27.28 4.45
C LEU A 357 -36.01 -27.52 3.95
N GLN A 358 -35.48 -26.61 3.16
CA GLN A 358 -34.07 -26.68 2.70
C GLN A 358 -33.12 -26.55 3.91
N ILE A 359 -33.39 -25.64 4.83
CA ILE A 359 -32.60 -25.48 6.06
C ILE A 359 -32.76 -26.69 6.99
N ILE A 360 -33.97 -27.21 7.15
CA ILE A 360 -34.20 -28.42 7.96
C ILE A 360 -33.37 -29.61 7.39
N ALA A 361 -33.34 -29.75 6.07
CA ALA A 361 -32.50 -30.75 5.42
C ALA A 361 -31.00 -30.50 5.71
N LEU A 362 -30.53 -29.25 5.65
CA LEU A 362 -29.17 -28.88 6.00
C LEU A 362 -28.84 -29.26 7.46
N LEU A 363 -29.65 -28.84 8.41
CA LEU A 363 -29.46 -29.11 9.84
C LEU A 363 -29.44 -30.62 10.15
N ASN A 364 -30.28 -31.41 9.47
CA ASN A 364 -30.34 -32.85 9.66
C ASN A 364 -29.08 -33.57 9.06
N GLU A 365 -28.72 -33.20 7.84
CA GLU A 365 -27.60 -33.86 7.13
C GLU A 365 -26.23 -33.42 7.65
N CYS A 366 -26.14 -32.24 8.31
CA CYS A 366 -24.94 -31.74 8.98
C CYS A 366 -24.96 -31.93 10.49
N ARG A 367 -25.88 -32.74 11.01
CA ARG A 367 -26.03 -32.93 12.45
C ARG A 367 -24.75 -33.44 13.08
N ASP A 368 -24.24 -32.71 14.07
CA ASP A 368 -23.23 -33.16 15.02
C ASP A 368 -23.93 -33.30 16.40
N VAL A 369 -23.84 -34.49 16.98
CA VAL A 369 -24.50 -34.80 18.27
C VAL A 369 -23.94 -33.98 19.45
N ASN A 370 -22.79 -33.39 19.30
CA ASN A 370 -22.13 -32.57 20.31
C ASN A 370 -22.32 -31.05 20.06
N LYS A 371 -23.07 -30.68 19.05
CA LYS A 371 -23.25 -29.29 18.64
C LYS A 371 -24.73 -28.93 18.52
N THR A 372 -25.06 -27.74 18.94
CA THR A 372 -26.42 -27.20 18.87
C THR A 372 -26.50 -26.09 17.82
N SER A 373 -27.60 -26.02 17.11
CA SER A 373 -27.91 -24.95 16.16
C SER A 373 -29.02 -24.05 16.71
N LEU A 374 -29.05 -22.79 16.29
CA LEU A 374 -30.05 -21.80 16.73
C LEU A 374 -30.83 -21.26 15.53
N VAL A 375 -32.15 -21.27 15.63
CA VAL A 375 -33.05 -20.58 14.71
C VAL A 375 -33.66 -19.37 15.40
N VAL A 376 -33.52 -18.19 14.79
CA VAL A 376 -34.16 -16.94 15.25
C VAL A 376 -35.20 -16.54 14.22
N CYS A 377 -36.46 -16.48 14.62
CA CYS A 377 -37.57 -16.21 13.71
C CYS A 377 -38.57 -15.19 14.29
N PRO A 378 -39.51 -14.66 13.49
CA PRO A 378 -40.64 -13.91 14.00
C PRO A 378 -41.51 -14.73 14.97
N SER A 379 -42.14 -14.06 15.93
CA SER A 379 -42.93 -14.74 16.96
C SER A 379 -44.08 -15.61 16.40
N SER A 380 -44.65 -15.22 15.26
CA SER A 380 -45.70 -15.98 14.56
C SER A 380 -45.18 -17.30 13.94
N LEU A 381 -43.88 -17.41 13.69
CA LEU A 381 -43.26 -18.58 13.03
C LEU A 381 -42.62 -19.57 14.01
N LEU A 382 -42.53 -19.23 15.30
CA LEU A 382 -41.85 -20.06 16.31
C LEU A 382 -42.37 -21.50 16.34
N LEU A 383 -43.68 -21.67 16.44
CA LEU A 383 -44.31 -22.99 16.51
C LEU A 383 -44.29 -23.70 15.14
N ASN A 384 -44.42 -22.96 14.06
CA ASN A 384 -44.27 -23.50 12.70
C ASN A 384 -42.92 -24.17 12.50
N TRP A 385 -41.83 -23.51 12.90
CA TRP A 385 -40.50 -24.07 12.84
C TRP A 385 -40.37 -25.37 13.63
N HIS A 386 -40.91 -25.37 14.85
CA HIS A 386 -40.95 -26.58 15.68
C HIS A 386 -41.67 -27.72 15.01
N ASP A 387 -42.90 -27.47 14.52
CA ASP A 387 -43.75 -28.48 13.91
C ASP A 387 -43.15 -28.99 12.58
N GLU A 388 -42.55 -28.13 11.77
CA GLU A 388 -41.88 -28.53 10.55
C GLU A 388 -40.62 -29.38 10.83
N ILE A 389 -39.79 -29.05 11.85
CA ILE A 389 -38.65 -29.88 12.25
C ILE A 389 -39.17 -31.26 12.74
N CYS A 390 -40.15 -31.30 13.60
CA CYS A 390 -40.72 -32.57 14.08
C CYS A 390 -41.30 -33.41 12.94
N ARG A 391 -41.88 -32.79 11.92
CA ARG A 391 -42.47 -33.46 10.76
C ARG A 391 -41.45 -34.00 9.77
N PHE A 392 -40.45 -33.20 9.41
CA PHE A 392 -39.52 -33.52 8.34
C PHE A 392 -38.19 -34.12 8.84
N SER A 393 -37.88 -33.93 10.12
CA SER A 393 -36.67 -34.42 10.77
C SER A 393 -36.94 -34.90 12.19
N PRO A 394 -37.75 -35.95 12.38
CA PRO A 394 -38.18 -36.40 13.73
C PRO A 394 -37.00 -36.86 14.61
N ASN A 395 -35.83 -37.07 14.02
CA ASN A 395 -34.60 -37.43 14.75
C ASN A 395 -33.88 -36.21 15.35
N LEU A 396 -34.20 -35.00 14.94
CA LEU A 396 -33.67 -33.77 15.51
C LEU A 396 -34.41 -33.38 16.80
N LYS A 397 -33.67 -33.30 17.89
CA LYS A 397 -34.23 -32.81 19.16
C LYS A 397 -34.33 -31.28 19.11
N CYS A 398 -35.54 -30.74 18.89
CA CYS A 398 -35.74 -29.30 18.90
C CYS A 398 -36.40 -28.81 20.17
N LYS A 399 -35.99 -27.64 20.66
CA LYS A 399 -36.61 -26.97 21.85
C LYS A 399 -36.92 -25.51 21.52
N CYS A 400 -38.13 -25.07 21.90
CA CYS A 400 -38.52 -23.67 21.80
C CYS A 400 -38.08 -22.90 23.05
N VAL A 401 -37.34 -21.80 22.86
CA VAL A 401 -37.01 -20.85 23.93
C VAL A 401 -38.05 -19.75 23.97
N HIS A 402 -39.08 -19.95 24.81
CA HIS A 402 -40.21 -19.04 24.91
C HIS A 402 -40.81 -18.96 26.33
N GLY A 403 -41.76 -18.04 26.54
CA GLY A 403 -42.46 -17.87 27.81
C GLY A 403 -41.76 -16.88 28.77
N ASN A 404 -41.89 -17.11 30.09
CA ASN A 404 -41.25 -16.23 31.06
C ASN A 404 -39.72 -16.45 31.13
N LEU A 405 -39.02 -15.51 31.77
CA LEU A 405 -37.56 -15.54 31.83
C LEU A 405 -36.99 -16.83 32.45
N THR A 406 -37.64 -17.36 33.48
CA THR A 406 -37.19 -18.61 34.13
C THR A 406 -37.25 -19.80 33.19
N LYS A 407 -38.36 -19.92 32.41
CA LYS A 407 -38.49 -20.99 31.40
C LYS A 407 -37.47 -20.84 30.30
N ARG A 408 -37.22 -19.62 29.82
CA ARG A 408 -36.23 -19.37 28.77
C ARG A 408 -34.79 -19.65 29.25
N LYS A 409 -34.45 -19.20 30.47
CA LYS A 409 -33.15 -19.56 31.09
C LYS A 409 -32.94 -21.05 31.17
N LYS A 410 -33.97 -21.80 31.63
CA LYS A 410 -33.92 -23.28 31.72
C LYS A 410 -33.75 -23.92 30.33
N ALA A 411 -34.41 -23.40 29.31
CA ALA A 411 -34.27 -23.92 27.93
C ALA A 411 -32.87 -23.65 27.35
N ILE A 412 -32.32 -22.47 27.64
CA ILE A 412 -30.94 -22.11 27.18
C ILE A 412 -29.89 -22.92 27.94
N SER A 413 -30.01 -23.07 29.28
CA SER A 413 -29.05 -23.87 30.05
C SER A 413 -29.08 -25.37 29.73
N ALA A 414 -30.14 -25.85 29.06
CA ALA A 414 -30.22 -27.20 28.51
C ALA A 414 -29.76 -27.25 27.03
N PHE A 415 -28.84 -26.40 26.67
CA PHE A 415 -28.23 -26.25 25.32
C PHE A 415 -27.77 -27.58 24.76
N ASP A 416 -26.94 -28.32 25.51
CA ASP A 416 -26.32 -29.59 25.06
C ASP A 416 -27.31 -30.75 24.89
N GLU A 417 -28.56 -30.58 25.34
CA GLU A 417 -29.61 -31.60 25.21
C GLU A 417 -30.42 -31.47 23.92
N ALA A 418 -30.24 -30.40 23.16
CA ALA A 418 -31.00 -30.10 21.95
C ALA A 418 -30.06 -30.01 20.73
N ASP A 419 -30.50 -30.56 19.60
CA ASP A 419 -29.84 -30.38 18.33
C ASP A 419 -30.16 -28.97 17.72
N VAL A 420 -31.39 -28.47 18.00
CA VAL A 420 -31.87 -27.18 17.50
C VAL A 420 -32.63 -26.43 18.60
N LEU A 421 -32.17 -25.22 18.89
CA LEU A 421 -32.95 -24.24 19.67
C LEU A 421 -33.69 -23.29 18.74
N ILE A 422 -34.92 -22.95 19.05
CA ILE A 422 -35.75 -22.00 18.28
C ILE A 422 -36.15 -20.86 19.19
N THR A 423 -35.86 -19.62 18.81
CA THR A 423 -36.22 -18.43 19.57
C THR A 423 -36.76 -17.34 18.65
N THR A 424 -37.22 -16.22 19.24
CA THR A 424 -37.73 -15.09 18.47
C THR A 424 -36.78 -13.90 18.58
N TYR A 425 -36.84 -12.97 17.60
CA TYR A 425 -36.09 -11.71 17.65
C TYR A 425 -36.33 -10.92 18.95
N ASP A 426 -37.57 -10.92 19.45
CA ASP A 426 -37.89 -10.23 20.70
C ASP A 426 -37.26 -10.86 21.94
N TYR A 427 -37.24 -12.19 22.00
CA TYR A 427 -36.57 -12.90 23.09
C TYR A 427 -35.04 -12.80 22.93
N MET A 428 -34.52 -12.93 21.72
CA MET A 428 -33.08 -12.77 21.44
C MET A 428 -32.57 -11.41 21.91
N ARG A 429 -33.30 -10.33 21.59
CA ARG A 429 -32.96 -8.97 22.02
C ARG A 429 -32.93 -8.80 23.55
N ARG A 430 -33.77 -9.53 24.29
CA ARG A 430 -33.83 -9.45 25.76
C ARG A 430 -32.80 -10.32 26.45
N ASP A 431 -32.48 -11.44 25.85
CA ASP A 431 -31.73 -12.53 26.46
C ASP A 431 -30.35 -12.77 25.86
N TYR A 432 -29.86 -11.94 24.92
CA TYR A 432 -28.62 -12.16 24.17
C TYR A 432 -27.41 -12.50 25.08
N LYS A 433 -27.33 -11.88 26.27
CA LYS A 433 -26.26 -12.16 27.24
C LYS A 433 -26.30 -13.60 27.79
N LEU A 434 -27.43 -14.28 27.71
CA LEU A 434 -27.53 -15.67 28.14
C LEU A 434 -26.95 -16.65 27.11
N TYR A 435 -26.59 -16.16 25.92
CA TYR A 435 -26.03 -16.94 24.82
C TYR A 435 -24.54 -16.68 24.61
N GLU A 436 -23.93 -15.71 25.30
CA GLU A 436 -22.54 -15.29 25.09
C GLU A 436 -21.52 -16.43 25.30
N ASP A 437 -21.79 -17.36 26.23
CA ASP A 437 -20.88 -18.48 26.56
C ASP A 437 -21.07 -19.70 25.64
N TYR A 438 -22.00 -19.66 24.69
CA TYR A 438 -22.31 -20.80 23.83
C TYR A 438 -21.84 -20.57 22.39
N GLU A 439 -21.27 -21.61 21.80
CA GLU A 439 -20.93 -21.64 20.38
C GLU A 439 -21.93 -22.53 19.62
N PHE A 440 -22.57 -21.98 18.60
CA PHE A 440 -23.53 -22.69 17.76
C PHE A 440 -22.85 -23.25 16.50
N GLU A 441 -23.28 -24.46 16.05
CA GLU A 441 -22.85 -24.95 14.74
C GLU A 441 -23.45 -24.11 13.62
N PHE A 442 -24.76 -23.86 13.69
CA PHE A 442 -25.48 -22.97 12.77
C PHE A 442 -26.29 -21.93 13.53
N VAL A 443 -26.27 -20.68 13.07
CA VAL A 443 -27.28 -19.66 13.43
C VAL A 443 -28.04 -19.28 12.17
N ILE A 444 -29.36 -19.54 12.20
CA ILE A 444 -30.27 -19.28 11.09
C ILE A 444 -31.20 -18.12 11.48
N LEU A 445 -31.22 -17.07 10.65
CA LEU A 445 -32.18 -15.99 10.78
C LEU A 445 -33.30 -16.17 9.76
N ASP A 446 -34.51 -16.39 10.21
CA ASP A 446 -35.68 -16.38 9.34
C ASP A 446 -36.31 -14.98 9.29
N GLU A 447 -36.78 -14.60 8.11
CA GLU A 447 -37.22 -13.23 7.80
C GLU A 447 -36.16 -12.20 8.20
N ALA A 448 -34.97 -12.31 7.59
CA ALA A 448 -33.80 -11.52 7.96
C ALA A 448 -33.97 -9.99 7.75
N GLN A 449 -35.09 -9.53 7.15
CA GLN A 449 -35.44 -8.11 7.14
C GLN A 449 -35.54 -7.49 8.53
N TYR A 450 -35.73 -8.29 9.59
CA TYR A 450 -35.72 -7.81 10.99
C TYR A 450 -34.35 -7.22 11.43
N ILE A 451 -33.28 -7.47 10.69
CA ILE A 451 -31.94 -6.96 10.98
C ILE A 451 -31.37 -6.04 9.88
N LYS A 452 -32.19 -5.65 8.89
CA LYS A 452 -31.75 -4.76 7.79
C LYS A 452 -31.18 -3.44 8.28
N ASN A 453 -31.71 -2.88 9.37
CA ASN A 453 -31.14 -1.68 9.98
C ASN A 453 -30.06 -2.07 11.01
N PRO A 454 -28.77 -1.78 10.73
CA PRO A 454 -27.65 -2.17 11.60
C PRO A 454 -27.69 -1.54 13.00
N LYS A 455 -28.40 -0.42 13.16
CA LYS A 455 -28.49 0.31 14.44
C LYS A 455 -29.55 -0.25 15.38
N THR A 456 -30.33 -1.26 14.96
CA THR A 456 -31.37 -1.85 15.81
C THR A 456 -30.79 -2.78 16.86
N LYS A 457 -31.49 -2.86 18.00
CA LYS A 457 -31.15 -3.82 19.06
C LYS A 457 -31.31 -5.28 18.61
N ASN A 458 -32.18 -5.58 17.64
CA ASN A 458 -32.27 -6.91 17.04
C ASN A 458 -30.99 -7.28 16.28
N ALA A 459 -30.53 -6.37 15.41
CA ALA A 459 -29.30 -6.59 14.67
C ALA A 459 -28.08 -6.79 15.61
N SER A 460 -27.93 -5.91 16.60
CA SER A 460 -26.85 -6.04 17.59
C SER A 460 -26.91 -7.37 18.36
N ALA A 461 -28.09 -7.81 18.77
CA ALA A 461 -28.24 -9.03 19.55
C ALA A 461 -27.92 -10.31 18.76
N VAL A 462 -28.29 -10.39 17.48
CA VAL A 462 -27.98 -11.59 16.68
C VAL A 462 -26.52 -11.59 16.20
N LYS A 463 -25.92 -10.41 16.01
CA LYS A 463 -24.51 -10.28 15.62
C LYS A 463 -23.54 -10.66 16.75
N SER A 464 -23.98 -10.54 18.03
CA SER A 464 -23.17 -10.95 19.18
C SER A 464 -23.11 -12.45 19.41
N LEU A 465 -23.90 -13.26 18.67
CA LEU A 465 -23.89 -14.71 18.79
C LEU A 465 -22.61 -15.30 18.25
N ASN A 466 -22.02 -16.26 18.97
CA ASN A 466 -20.90 -17.04 18.50
C ASN A 466 -21.39 -18.27 17.72
N SER A 467 -20.91 -18.45 16.48
CA SER A 467 -21.33 -19.55 15.62
C SER A 467 -20.33 -19.82 14.50
N LYS A 468 -20.25 -21.08 14.12
CA LYS A 468 -19.40 -21.53 13.02
C LYS A 468 -19.97 -21.14 11.65
N HIS A 469 -21.28 -21.32 11.47
CA HIS A 469 -21.97 -21.01 10.21
C HIS A 469 -23.21 -20.14 10.44
N ARG A 470 -23.46 -19.21 9.54
CA ARG A 470 -24.58 -18.26 9.62
C ARG A 470 -25.35 -18.20 8.32
N PHE A 471 -26.67 -18.32 8.40
CA PHE A 471 -27.56 -18.20 7.23
C PHE A 471 -28.70 -17.25 7.50
N ALA A 472 -29.10 -16.53 6.46
CA ALA A 472 -30.22 -15.60 6.48
C ALA A 472 -31.26 -16.02 5.43
N LEU A 473 -32.53 -16.14 5.85
CA LEU A 473 -33.66 -16.42 4.98
C LEU A 473 -34.47 -15.15 4.81
N THR A 474 -34.73 -14.74 3.59
CA THR A 474 -35.56 -13.57 3.27
C THR A 474 -36.07 -13.66 1.85
N GLY A 475 -37.25 -13.17 1.56
CA GLY A 475 -37.74 -12.98 0.18
C GLY A 475 -37.21 -11.68 -0.44
N THR A 476 -36.71 -10.75 0.37
CA THR A 476 -36.33 -9.40 -0.04
C THR A 476 -35.00 -8.98 0.59
N PRO A 477 -33.87 -9.47 0.08
CA PRO A 477 -32.55 -9.17 0.68
C PRO A 477 -32.17 -7.68 0.60
N ILE A 478 -32.65 -6.97 -0.42
CA ILE A 478 -32.46 -5.53 -0.62
C ILE A 478 -33.81 -4.93 -1.04
N GLU A 479 -34.24 -3.88 -0.34
CA GLU A 479 -35.47 -3.15 -0.70
C GLU A 479 -35.20 -1.67 -0.93
N ASN A 480 -34.55 -1.00 0.02
CA ASN A 480 -34.45 0.46 0.02
C ASN A 480 -33.01 0.99 -0.10
N SER A 481 -32.04 0.28 0.42
CA SER A 481 -30.65 0.78 0.46
C SER A 481 -29.62 -0.33 0.51
N LEU A 482 -28.39 -0.02 0.11
CA LEU A 482 -27.26 -0.92 0.26
C LEU A 482 -26.87 -1.15 1.74
N ALA A 483 -27.24 -0.24 2.64
CA ALA A 483 -27.08 -0.43 4.09
C ALA A 483 -27.80 -1.67 4.61
N GLU A 484 -28.94 -2.03 4.02
CA GLU A 484 -29.69 -3.25 4.36
C GLU A 484 -28.87 -4.50 4.03
N LEU A 485 -28.28 -4.53 2.84
CA LEU A 485 -27.39 -5.60 2.40
C LEU A 485 -26.18 -5.69 3.33
N TRP A 486 -25.53 -4.55 3.61
CA TRP A 486 -24.39 -4.50 4.52
C TRP A 486 -24.73 -5.11 5.87
N SER A 487 -25.87 -4.78 6.44
CA SER A 487 -26.27 -5.29 7.77
C SER A 487 -26.48 -6.81 7.79
N ILE A 488 -27.02 -7.36 6.71
CA ILE A 488 -27.19 -8.82 6.56
C ILE A 488 -25.83 -9.49 6.40
N PHE A 489 -24.96 -8.96 5.54
CA PHE A 489 -23.63 -9.53 5.33
C PHE A 489 -22.72 -9.41 6.57
N ASP A 490 -22.84 -8.34 7.34
CA ASP A 490 -22.11 -8.18 8.60
C ASP A 490 -22.55 -9.20 9.67
N PHE A 491 -23.81 -9.68 9.61
CA PHE A 491 -24.25 -10.85 10.38
C PHE A 491 -23.65 -12.15 9.80
N LEU A 492 -23.73 -12.37 8.50
CA LEU A 492 -23.31 -13.62 7.84
C LEU A 492 -21.81 -13.87 7.89
N MET A 493 -21.06 -12.86 7.60
CA MET A 493 -19.59 -12.86 7.49
C MET A 493 -19.06 -11.52 8.02
N PRO A 494 -18.80 -11.42 9.33
CA PRO A 494 -18.30 -10.18 9.93
C PRO A 494 -17.06 -9.66 9.20
N ASP A 495 -17.01 -8.35 9.00
CA ASP A 495 -15.94 -7.64 8.29
C ASP A 495 -15.77 -7.97 6.80
N TYR A 496 -16.57 -8.85 6.20
CA TYR A 496 -16.49 -9.18 4.77
C TYR A 496 -16.67 -7.94 3.89
N LEU A 497 -17.63 -7.09 4.18
CA LEU A 497 -17.88 -5.81 3.52
C LEU A 497 -17.27 -4.63 4.28
N PHE A 498 -16.28 -4.88 5.13
CA PHE A 498 -15.65 -3.91 6.00
C PHE A 498 -16.60 -3.21 6.98
N ASN A 499 -16.11 -2.19 7.73
CA ASN A 499 -16.99 -1.42 8.60
C ASN A 499 -17.98 -0.58 7.77
N TYR A 500 -19.11 -0.22 8.38
CA TYR A 500 -20.19 0.50 7.69
C TYR A 500 -19.77 1.84 7.11
N HIS A 501 -18.88 2.56 7.78
CA HIS A 501 -18.42 3.87 7.30
C HIS A 501 -17.65 3.75 5.98
N TYR A 502 -16.78 2.77 5.88
CA TYR A 502 -16.05 2.48 4.64
C TYR A 502 -17.00 2.02 3.52
N PHE A 503 -17.88 1.07 3.83
CA PHE A 503 -18.87 0.57 2.87
C PHE A 503 -19.76 1.71 2.33
N GLN A 504 -20.21 2.60 3.21
CA GLN A 504 -20.99 3.76 2.83
C GLN A 504 -20.22 4.70 1.91
N GLY A 505 -18.98 5.02 2.24
CA GLY A 505 -18.13 5.91 1.42
C GLY A 505 -17.79 5.33 0.07
N THR A 506 -17.46 4.03 0.02
CA THR A 506 -16.94 3.36 -1.17
C THR A 506 -18.05 2.88 -2.12
N TYR A 507 -19.18 2.39 -1.60
CA TYR A 507 -20.20 1.77 -2.42
C TYR A 507 -21.54 2.51 -2.40
N GLU A 508 -22.05 2.91 -1.22
CA GLU A 508 -23.37 3.51 -1.12
C GLU A 508 -23.42 4.93 -1.66
N THR A 509 -22.50 5.80 -1.23
CA THR A 509 -22.47 7.21 -1.63
C THR A 509 -22.25 7.43 -3.15
N PRO A 510 -21.34 6.70 -3.84
CA PRO A 510 -21.16 6.85 -5.28
C PRO A 510 -22.36 6.37 -6.11
N ILE A 511 -23.14 5.39 -5.61
CA ILE A 511 -24.31 4.86 -6.34
C ILE A 511 -25.52 5.78 -6.18
N VAL A 512 -25.66 6.45 -5.04
CA VAL A 512 -26.81 7.32 -4.73
C VAL A 512 -26.62 8.74 -5.32
N LYS A 513 -25.39 9.14 -5.63
CA LYS A 513 -25.04 10.39 -6.35
C LYS A 513 -25.09 10.20 -7.85
#